data_7309c3760aaf3ca7a24f77e759c4db6a
#
_entry.id   7309c3760aaf3ca7a24f77e759c4db6a
#
_cell.length_a   1.000
_cell.length_b   1.000
_cell.length_c   1.000
_cell.angle_alpha   90.00
_cell.angle_beta   90.00
_cell.angle_gamma   90.00
#
_symmetry.space_group_name_H-M   'P 1'
#
loop_
_entity.id
_entity.type
_entity.pdbx_description
1 polymer ?
#
loop_
_entity_poly.entity_id
_entity_poly.type
_entity_poly.pdbx_seq_one_letter_code
_entity_poly.pdbx_strand_id
1 'polypeptide(L)'
;VMGNILEIINKMSEGAMQISDFREAMEIEDRLNRGAGIAIPKQPFSIEFRNVSYRYPEGEKKTLDNVSFRIEAGENIALVGLNGAGKTTLTMLMCGMLLPDEGEILLDGHTLYEYNRDELYSLFGIVPQKFNILPISIAQNIASAAENDIDKDKVRSCIELSGLSEKIASLPKGADSLLSRDQPEDG
;
A
#
# COMPACT_ATOMS: atom_id res chain seq x y z
N VAL A 1 43.78 10.26 -27.65
CA VAL A 1 42.62 10.37 -28.56
C VAL A 1 41.72 9.11 -28.46
N MET A 2 42.33 7.90 -28.46
CA MET A 2 41.55 6.64 -28.41
C MET A 2 40.81 6.42 -27.06
N GLY A 3 41.39 6.88 -25.92
CA GLY A 3 40.75 6.77 -24.60
C GLY A 3 39.46 7.58 -24.46
N ASN A 4 39.42 8.79 -25.04
CA ASN A 4 38.23 9.65 -24.98
C ASN A 4 37.07 9.10 -25.81
N ILE A 5 37.35 8.39 -26.89
CA ILE A 5 36.30 7.79 -27.74
C ILE A 5 35.61 6.63 -27.00
N LEU A 6 36.38 5.77 -26.32
CA LEU A 6 35.85 4.68 -25.51
C LEU A 6 35.01 5.18 -24.33
N GLU A 7 35.45 6.26 -23.69
CA GLU A 7 34.70 6.88 -22.60
C GLU A 7 33.34 7.48 -23.06
N ILE A 8 33.34 8.11 -24.24
CA ILE A 8 32.11 8.63 -24.84
C ILE A 8 31.16 7.50 -25.21
N ILE A 9 31.65 6.40 -25.79
CA ILE A 9 30.84 5.25 -26.14
C ILE A 9 30.23 4.62 -24.89
N ASN A 10 31.00 4.47 -23.80
CA ASN A 10 30.48 3.93 -22.54
C ASN A 10 29.37 4.83 -21.94
N LYS A 11 29.58 6.14 -21.88
CA LYS A 11 28.57 7.10 -21.41
C LYS A 11 27.30 7.10 -22.26
N MET A 12 27.44 6.96 -23.58
CA MET A 12 26.30 6.83 -24.48
C MET A 12 25.55 5.49 -24.26
N SER A 13 26.26 4.41 -24.00
CA SER A 13 25.69 3.10 -23.70
C SER A 13 24.92 3.11 -22.36
N GLU A 14 25.51 3.70 -21.31
CA GLU A 14 24.86 3.86 -20.01
C GLU A 14 23.59 4.73 -20.12
N GLY A 15 23.65 5.84 -20.87
CA GLY A 15 22.50 6.69 -21.12
C GLY A 15 21.39 5.97 -21.92
N ALA A 16 21.77 5.13 -22.88
CA ALA A 16 20.81 4.34 -23.66
C ALA A 16 20.10 3.28 -22.80
N MET A 17 20.82 2.64 -21.87
CA MET A 17 20.22 1.68 -20.93
C MET A 17 19.21 2.39 -20.00
N GLN A 18 19.57 3.54 -19.41
CA GLN A 18 18.67 4.31 -18.56
C GLN A 18 17.39 4.76 -19.29
N ILE A 19 17.51 5.13 -20.57
CA ILE A 19 16.35 5.48 -21.41
C ILE A 19 15.49 4.25 -21.70
N SER A 20 16.12 3.09 -21.91
CA SER A 20 15.41 1.82 -22.12
C SER A 20 14.59 1.43 -20.88
N ASP A 21 15.21 1.48 -19.70
CA ASP A 21 14.55 1.16 -18.44
C ASP A 21 13.39 2.13 -18.16
N PHE A 22 13.58 3.42 -18.48
CA PHE A 22 12.53 4.43 -18.36
C PHE A 22 11.36 4.17 -19.33
N ARG A 23 11.65 3.78 -20.59
CA ARG A 23 10.60 3.42 -21.55
C ARG A 23 9.85 2.18 -21.11
N GLU A 24 10.55 1.15 -20.67
CA GLU A 24 9.92 -0.07 -20.15
C GLU A 24 9.00 0.24 -18.96
N ALA A 25 9.45 1.12 -18.03
CA ALA A 25 8.61 1.58 -16.93
C ALA A 25 7.37 2.37 -17.40
N MET A 26 7.48 3.15 -18.47
CA MET A 26 6.35 3.90 -19.05
C MET A 26 5.39 3.01 -19.86
N GLU A 27 5.87 1.89 -20.38
CA GLU A 27 5.06 0.92 -21.13
C GLU A 27 4.31 -0.07 -20.22
N ILE A 28 4.58 -0.05 -18.89
CA ILE A 28 3.81 -0.85 -17.93
C ILE A 28 2.35 -0.42 -18.01
N GLU A 29 1.52 -1.33 -18.51
CA GLU A 29 0.09 -1.10 -18.63
C GLU A 29 -0.54 -0.88 -17.25
N ASP A 30 -1.16 0.29 -17.06
CA ASP A 30 -1.95 0.56 -15.86
C ASP A 30 -3.28 -0.18 -15.96
N ARG A 31 -3.31 -1.41 -15.44
CA ARG A 31 -4.50 -2.28 -15.47
C ARG A 31 -5.62 -1.82 -14.55
N LEU A 32 -5.37 -0.79 -13.74
CA LEU A 32 -6.36 -0.26 -12.81
C LEU A 32 -6.95 1.04 -13.35
N ASN A 33 -8.27 1.15 -13.32
CA ASN A 33 -8.99 2.34 -13.76
C ASN A 33 -8.62 3.56 -12.90
N ARG A 34 -8.04 4.60 -13.52
CA ARG A 34 -7.83 5.91 -12.90
C ARG A 34 -8.89 6.88 -13.41
N GLY A 35 -9.70 7.43 -12.53
CA GLY A 35 -10.72 8.43 -12.87
C GLY A 35 -11.97 7.87 -13.57
N ALA A 36 -12.03 6.56 -13.80
CA ALA A 36 -13.18 5.84 -14.35
C ALA A 36 -13.47 4.60 -13.53
N GLY A 37 -14.61 3.97 -13.72
CA GLY A 37 -15.00 2.74 -13.05
C GLY A 37 -16.40 2.82 -12.45
N ILE A 38 -16.87 1.69 -11.94
CA ILE A 38 -18.14 1.61 -11.21
C ILE A 38 -17.98 2.23 -9.81
N ALA A 39 -19.08 2.65 -9.22
CA ALA A 39 -19.09 3.19 -7.86
C ALA A 39 -18.68 2.10 -6.85
N ILE A 40 -17.87 2.48 -5.87
CA ILE A 40 -17.47 1.58 -4.78
C ILE A 40 -18.69 1.09 -3.99
N PRO A 41 -18.68 -0.17 -3.49
CA PRO A 41 -19.77 -0.72 -2.72
C PRO A 41 -19.90 -0.01 -1.38
N LYS A 42 -21.12 -0.02 -0.83
CA LYS A 42 -21.34 0.43 0.54
C LYS A 42 -20.84 -0.62 1.51
N GLN A 43 -20.19 -0.18 2.59
CA GLN A 43 -19.81 -1.08 3.67
C GLN A 43 -21.05 -1.59 4.45
N PRO A 44 -21.03 -2.85 4.91
CA PRO A 44 -20.01 -3.87 4.68
C PRO A 44 -20.14 -4.52 3.29
N PHE A 45 -19.06 -5.00 2.72
CA PHE A 45 -18.99 -5.68 1.41
C PHE A 45 -18.35 -7.07 1.53
N SER A 46 -18.60 -7.93 0.54
CA SER A 46 -17.99 -9.27 0.43
C SER A 46 -16.75 -9.24 -0.45
N ILE A 47 -15.80 -10.14 -0.18
CA ILE A 47 -14.60 -10.35 -1.01
C ILE A 47 -14.54 -11.83 -1.39
N GLU A 48 -14.31 -12.11 -2.68
CA GLU A 48 -14.22 -13.47 -3.19
C GLU A 48 -12.95 -13.64 -4.04
N PHE A 49 -12.20 -14.68 -3.74
CA PHE A 49 -11.05 -15.14 -4.53
C PHE A 49 -11.51 -16.34 -5.36
N ARG A 50 -11.24 -16.31 -6.65
CA ARG A 50 -11.55 -17.41 -7.58
C ARG A 50 -10.31 -17.87 -8.31
N ASN A 51 -9.80 -19.04 -7.94
CA ASN A 51 -8.66 -19.71 -8.57
C ASN A 51 -7.42 -18.80 -8.67
N VAL A 52 -7.18 -17.98 -7.66
CA VAL A 52 -6.13 -16.98 -7.65
C VAL A 52 -4.77 -17.63 -7.48
N SER A 53 -3.88 -17.37 -8.44
CA SER A 53 -2.46 -17.70 -8.37
C SER A 53 -1.63 -16.43 -8.50
N TYR A 54 -0.51 -16.39 -7.76
CA TYR A 54 0.41 -15.26 -7.80
C TYR A 54 1.84 -15.69 -7.56
N ARG A 55 2.77 -15.13 -8.32
CA ARG A 55 4.22 -15.29 -8.17
C ARG A 55 4.89 -13.91 -8.23
N TYR A 56 5.82 -13.67 -7.33
CA TYR A 56 6.67 -12.47 -7.43
C TYR A 56 7.57 -12.55 -8.67
N PRO A 57 7.87 -11.42 -9.34
CA PRO A 57 8.67 -11.42 -10.58
C PRO A 57 10.00 -12.14 -10.48
N GLU A 58 10.68 -12.04 -9.33
CA GLU A 58 11.97 -12.69 -9.07
C GLU A 58 11.82 -14.08 -8.42
N GLY A 59 10.59 -14.53 -8.19
CA GLY A 59 10.29 -15.80 -7.51
C GLY A 59 10.26 -16.99 -8.48
N GLU A 60 10.92 -18.07 -8.13
CA GLU A 60 10.85 -19.32 -8.92
C GLU A 60 9.51 -20.05 -8.73
N LYS A 61 8.87 -19.88 -7.56
CA LYS A 61 7.65 -20.60 -7.17
C LYS A 61 6.47 -19.66 -7.00
N LYS A 62 5.27 -20.16 -7.29
CA LYS A 62 4.03 -19.45 -6.95
C LYS A 62 3.96 -19.26 -5.43
N THR A 63 3.68 -18.05 -5.00
CA THR A 63 3.44 -17.72 -3.58
C THR A 63 2.02 -18.12 -3.17
N LEU A 64 1.07 -17.96 -4.10
CA LEU A 64 -0.28 -18.49 -4.00
C LEU A 64 -0.54 -19.35 -5.25
N ASP A 65 -1.18 -20.50 -5.07
CA ASP A 65 -1.48 -21.41 -6.17
C ASP A 65 -2.93 -21.89 -6.06
N ASN A 66 -3.76 -21.46 -7.01
CA ASN A 66 -5.16 -21.83 -7.17
C ASN A 66 -6.01 -21.63 -5.90
N VAL A 67 -5.86 -20.48 -5.24
CA VAL A 67 -6.55 -20.16 -3.99
C VAL A 67 -7.96 -19.66 -4.28
N SER A 68 -8.96 -20.28 -3.64
CA SER A 68 -10.36 -19.89 -3.74
C SER A 68 -11.00 -19.86 -2.36
N PHE A 69 -11.60 -18.74 -1.99
CA PHE A 69 -12.38 -18.57 -0.77
C PHE A 69 -13.26 -17.31 -0.88
N ARG A 70 -14.19 -17.16 0.05
CA ARG A 70 -15.05 -15.99 0.15
C ARG A 70 -15.09 -15.50 1.59
N ILE A 71 -15.10 -14.20 1.75
CA ILE A 71 -15.33 -13.48 3.01
C ILE A 71 -16.68 -12.79 2.85
N GLU A 72 -17.62 -13.09 3.74
CA GLU A 72 -18.92 -12.46 3.70
C GLU A 72 -18.88 -11.03 4.27
N ALA A 73 -19.87 -10.23 3.87
CA ALA A 73 -19.98 -8.85 4.31
C ALA A 73 -20.05 -8.76 5.85
N GLY A 74 -19.13 -8.00 6.47
CA GLY A 74 -19.05 -7.83 7.92
C GLY A 74 -18.40 -8.98 8.67
N GLU A 75 -17.85 -9.98 7.98
CA GLU A 75 -17.14 -11.10 8.61
C GLU A 75 -15.77 -10.68 9.12
N ASN A 76 -15.39 -11.17 10.31
CA ASN A 76 -14.04 -11.03 10.84
C ASN A 76 -13.28 -12.34 10.62
N ILE A 77 -12.15 -12.26 9.93
CA ILE A 77 -11.32 -13.41 9.62
C ILE A 77 -9.94 -13.30 10.26
N ALA A 78 -9.31 -14.43 10.55
CA ALA A 78 -7.92 -14.53 10.96
C ALA A 78 -7.14 -15.40 9.98
N LEU A 79 -6.05 -14.86 9.41
CA LEU A 79 -5.12 -15.60 8.55
C LEU A 79 -4.03 -16.21 9.40
N VAL A 80 -4.03 -17.55 9.53
CA VAL A 80 -3.06 -18.30 10.31
C VAL A 80 -2.18 -19.14 9.38
N GLY A 81 -0.89 -19.22 9.69
CA GLY A 81 0.07 -20.00 8.91
C GLY A 81 1.51 -19.65 9.23
N LEU A 82 2.43 -20.47 8.76
CA LEU A 82 3.87 -20.28 8.93
C LEU A 82 4.37 -19.00 8.27
N ASN A 83 5.57 -18.54 8.65
CA ASN A 83 6.24 -17.45 7.96
C ASN A 83 6.52 -17.86 6.51
N GLY A 84 6.24 -16.95 5.56
CA GLY A 84 6.38 -17.26 4.14
C GLY A 84 5.18 -17.98 3.50
N ALA A 85 4.12 -18.30 4.24
CA ALA A 85 2.93 -18.99 3.71
C ALA A 85 2.04 -18.11 2.80
N GLY A 86 2.47 -16.91 2.42
CA GLY A 86 1.72 -16.03 1.51
C GLY A 86 0.66 -15.14 2.16
N LYS A 87 0.57 -15.07 3.50
CA LYS A 87 -0.44 -14.25 4.20
C LYS A 87 -0.42 -12.77 3.79
N THR A 88 0.76 -12.18 3.79
CA THR A 88 0.95 -10.78 3.36
C THR A 88 0.61 -10.58 1.89
N THR A 89 1.02 -11.53 1.04
CA THR A 89 0.71 -11.51 -0.40
C THR A 89 -0.79 -11.56 -0.64
N LEU A 90 -1.49 -12.43 0.09
CA LEU A 90 -2.95 -12.55 0.01
C LEU A 90 -3.64 -11.24 0.42
N THR A 91 -3.18 -10.59 1.49
CA THR A 91 -3.71 -9.28 1.92
C THR A 91 -3.44 -8.19 0.88
N MET A 92 -2.25 -8.15 0.27
CA MET A 92 -1.91 -7.19 -0.78
C MET A 92 -2.75 -7.38 -2.04
N LEU A 93 -3.01 -8.63 -2.43
CA LEU A 93 -3.91 -8.95 -3.54
C LEU A 93 -5.36 -8.55 -3.23
N MET A 94 -5.82 -8.81 -1.99
CA MET A 94 -7.17 -8.44 -1.54
C MET A 94 -7.42 -6.93 -1.63
N CYS A 95 -6.40 -6.12 -1.34
CA CYS A 95 -6.49 -4.66 -1.40
C CYS A 95 -6.18 -4.07 -2.79
N GLY A 96 -5.93 -4.91 -3.80
CA GLY A 96 -5.57 -4.47 -5.14
C GLY A 96 -4.17 -3.85 -5.27
N MET A 97 -3.31 -4.01 -4.26
CA MET A 97 -1.90 -3.57 -4.31
C MET A 97 -1.03 -4.47 -5.19
N LEU A 98 -1.42 -5.73 -5.32
CA LEU A 98 -0.86 -6.70 -6.26
C LEU A 98 -1.98 -7.20 -7.14
N LEU A 99 -1.62 -7.63 -8.35
CA LEU A 99 -2.53 -8.20 -9.33
C LEU A 99 -2.28 -9.69 -9.44
N PRO A 100 -3.30 -10.55 -9.47
CA PRO A 100 -3.11 -11.98 -9.65
C PRO A 100 -2.57 -12.29 -11.05
N ASP A 101 -1.72 -13.32 -11.17
CA ASP A 101 -1.28 -13.84 -12.47
C ASP A 101 -2.40 -14.66 -13.14
N GLU A 102 -3.17 -15.38 -12.32
CA GLU A 102 -4.30 -16.22 -12.76
C GLU A 102 -5.46 -16.07 -11.78
N GLY A 103 -6.67 -16.25 -12.28
CA GLY A 103 -7.89 -16.10 -11.49
C GLY A 103 -8.35 -14.67 -11.34
N GLU A 104 -9.30 -14.43 -10.46
CA GLU A 104 -9.89 -13.12 -10.23
C GLU A 104 -10.22 -12.89 -8.75
N ILE A 105 -10.23 -11.61 -8.37
CA ILE A 105 -10.65 -11.17 -7.04
C ILE A 105 -11.84 -10.26 -7.23
N LEU A 106 -12.93 -10.59 -6.54
CA LEU A 106 -14.19 -9.88 -6.64
C LEU A 106 -14.49 -9.16 -5.33
N LEU A 107 -14.98 -7.94 -5.46
CA LEU A 107 -15.55 -7.13 -4.39
C LEU A 107 -17.03 -6.94 -4.71
N ASP A 108 -17.92 -7.49 -3.87
CA ASP A 108 -19.38 -7.53 -4.13
C ASP A 108 -19.76 -8.02 -5.54
N GLY A 109 -19.02 -9.02 -6.06
CA GLY A 109 -19.29 -9.67 -7.34
C GLY A 109 -18.69 -8.99 -8.56
N HIS A 110 -18.02 -7.85 -8.41
CA HIS A 110 -17.31 -7.14 -9.45
C HIS A 110 -15.80 -7.27 -9.28
N THR A 111 -15.05 -7.36 -10.37
CA THR A 111 -13.59 -7.45 -10.29
C THR A 111 -13.00 -6.15 -9.77
N LEU A 112 -11.85 -6.22 -9.07
CA LEU A 112 -11.17 -5.02 -8.56
C LEU A 112 -10.81 -4.02 -9.67
N TYR A 113 -10.70 -4.49 -10.93
CA TYR A 113 -10.39 -3.66 -12.09
C TYR A 113 -11.57 -2.83 -12.61
N GLU A 114 -12.80 -3.19 -12.22
CA GLU A 114 -14.00 -2.44 -12.61
C GLU A 114 -14.19 -1.17 -11.79
N TYR A 115 -13.58 -1.09 -10.61
CA TYR A 115 -13.66 0.08 -9.73
C TYR A 115 -12.64 1.16 -10.08
N ASN A 116 -12.96 2.43 -9.76
CA ASN A 116 -11.95 3.47 -9.73
C ASN A 116 -10.89 3.12 -8.68
N ARG A 117 -9.61 3.15 -9.06
CA ARG A 117 -8.50 2.74 -8.18
C ARG A 117 -8.39 3.58 -6.92
N ASP A 118 -8.52 4.89 -7.04
CA ASP A 118 -8.32 5.79 -5.91
C ASP A 118 -9.46 5.65 -4.90
N GLU A 119 -10.69 5.44 -5.39
CA GLU A 119 -11.84 5.14 -4.54
C GLU A 119 -11.73 3.74 -3.91
N LEU A 120 -11.27 2.74 -4.67
CA LEU A 120 -11.05 1.38 -4.18
C LEU A 120 -10.07 1.37 -3.00
N TYR A 121 -8.95 2.07 -3.11
CA TYR A 121 -7.97 2.15 -2.02
C TYR A 121 -8.54 2.83 -0.77
N SER A 122 -9.48 3.74 -0.89
CA SER A 122 -10.14 4.39 0.24
C SER A 122 -10.99 3.44 1.09
N LEU A 123 -11.34 2.25 0.57
CA LEU A 123 -12.10 1.23 1.31
C LEU A 123 -11.24 0.49 2.35
N PHE A 124 -9.92 0.48 2.19
CA PHE A 124 -9.02 -0.35 2.98
C PHE A 124 -8.18 0.48 3.95
N GLY A 125 -8.29 0.18 5.24
CA GLY A 125 -7.36 0.65 6.27
C GLY A 125 -6.33 -0.45 6.57
N ILE A 126 -5.08 -0.24 6.17
CA ILE A 126 -4.02 -1.24 6.32
C ILE A 126 -3.05 -0.82 7.42
N VAL A 127 -2.81 -1.72 8.39
CA VAL A 127 -1.76 -1.56 9.38
C VAL A 127 -0.64 -2.57 9.07
N PRO A 128 0.45 -2.14 8.42
CA PRO A 128 1.55 -3.03 8.07
C PRO A 128 2.36 -3.43 9.31
N GLN A 129 3.02 -4.58 9.26
CA GLN A 129 3.92 -5.04 10.32
C GLN A 129 5.13 -4.11 10.52
N LYS A 130 5.64 -3.54 9.42
CA LYS A 130 6.67 -2.50 9.43
C LYS A 130 6.07 -1.23 8.88
N PHE A 131 6.08 -0.19 9.67
CA PHE A 131 5.64 1.14 9.27
C PHE A 131 6.76 2.15 9.52
N ASN A 132 6.82 3.17 8.69
CA ASN A 132 7.74 4.27 8.87
C ASN A 132 6.99 5.46 9.47
N ILE A 133 7.49 5.93 10.60
CA ILE A 133 7.04 7.19 11.17
C ILE A 133 7.85 8.30 10.48
N LEU A 134 7.16 9.27 9.92
CA LEU A 134 7.78 10.42 9.27
C LEU A 134 8.21 11.46 10.32
N PRO A 135 9.29 12.21 10.08
CA PRO A 135 9.76 13.27 10.98
C PRO A 135 8.90 14.54 10.85
N ILE A 136 7.60 14.39 11.00
CA ILE A 136 6.57 15.42 10.97
C ILE A 136 5.74 15.31 12.24
N SER A 137 4.71 16.15 12.42
CA SER A 137 3.88 16.11 13.63
C SER A 137 3.10 14.80 13.78
N ILE A 138 2.69 14.48 15.01
CA ILE A 138 1.81 13.34 15.30
C ILE A 138 0.53 13.47 14.50
N ALA A 139 -0.07 14.67 14.46
CA ALA A 139 -1.30 14.92 13.73
C ALA A 139 -1.14 14.64 12.23
N GLN A 140 -0.02 15.07 11.61
CA GLN A 140 0.29 14.77 10.20
C GLN A 140 0.52 13.29 9.94
N ASN A 141 1.20 12.58 10.85
CA ASN A 141 1.39 11.13 10.74
C ASN A 141 0.04 10.37 10.83
N ILE A 142 -0.89 10.80 11.71
CA ILE A 142 -2.22 10.18 11.85
C ILE A 142 -3.07 10.47 10.62
N ALA A 143 -3.09 11.73 10.17
CA ALA A 143 -3.94 12.15 9.04
C ALA A 143 -3.38 11.72 7.69
N SER A 144 -2.07 11.42 7.59
CA SER A 144 -1.34 11.23 6.31
C SER A 144 -1.60 12.36 5.31
N ALA A 145 -1.71 13.60 5.81
CA ALA A 145 -2.09 14.78 5.05
C ALA A 145 -1.15 15.96 5.33
N ALA A 146 -1.15 16.95 4.43
CA ALA A 146 -0.48 18.21 4.67
C ALA A 146 -1.16 18.98 5.83
N GLU A 147 -0.41 19.84 6.51
CA GLU A 147 -0.85 20.53 7.74
C GLU A 147 -2.20 21.27 7.58
N ASN A 148 -2.42 21.87 6.41
CA ASN A 148 -3.64 22.62 6.12
C ASN A 148 -4.88 21.75 5.81
N ASP A 149 -4.66 20.45 5.54
CA ASP A 149 -5.70 19.51 5.12
C ASP A 149 -6.07 18.55 6.27
N ILE A 150 -5.54 18.78 7.48
CA ILE A 150 -5.78 17.93 8.64
C ILE A 150 -7.16 18.18 9.23
N ASP A 151 -7.99 17.13 9.25
CA ASP A 151 -9.22 17.10 10.05
C ASP A 151 -8.87 16.85 11.52
N LYS A 152 -8.79 17.94 12.31
CA LYS A 152 -8.38 17.87 13.72
C LYS A 152 -9.35 17.07 14.60
N ASP A 153 -10.63 17.03 14.26
CA ASP A 153 -11.62 16.28 15.04
C ASP A 153 -11.47 14.77 14.80
N LYS A 154 -11.21 14.35 13.56
CA LYS A 154 -10.85 12.96 13.26
C LYS A 154 -9.55 12.54 13.93
N VAL A 155 -8.52 13.39 13.89
CA VAL A 155 -7.24 13.11 14.59
C VAL A 155 -7.48 12.91 16.08
N ARG A 156 -8.27 13.78 16.72
CA ARG A 156 -8.62 13.65 18.14
C ARG A 156 -9.32 12.34 18.42
N SER A 157 -10.34 11.99 17.63
CA SER A 157 -11.07 10.72 17.76
C SER A 157 -10.15 9.51 17.62
N CYS A 158 -9.20 9.52 16.67
CA CYS A 158 -8.21 8.45 16.51
C CYS A 158 -7.31 8.31 17.74
N ILE A 159 -6.85 9.43 18.32
CA ILE A 159 -6.04 9.46 19.54
C ILE A 159 -6.82 8.87 20.71
N GLU A 160 -8.08 9.24 20.87
CA GLU A 160 -8.95 8.72 21.94
C GLU A 160 -9.17 7.20 21.78
N LEU A 161 -9.55 6.76 20.58
CA LEU A 161 -9.79 5.34 20.30
C LEU A 161 -8.53 4.47 20.47
N SER A 162 -7.33 5.03 20.23
CA SER A 162 -6.07 4.32 20.42
C SER A 162 -5.60 4.28 21.88
N GLY A 163 -6.27 5.00 22.78
CA GLY A 163 -5.88 5.10 24.20
C GLY A 163 -4.62 5.94 24.44
N LEU A 164 -4.22 6.78 23.48
CA LEU A 164 -3.01 7.61 23.56
C LEU A 164 -3.24 9.03 24.08
N SER A 165 -4.48 9.37 24.49
CA SER A 165 -4.86 10.74 24.90
C SER A 165 -3.96 11.32 25.98
N GLU A 166 -3.71 10.60 27.07
CA GLU A 166 -2.86 11.06 28.18
C GLU A 166 -1.41 11.25 27.74
N LYS A 167 -0.88 10.28 26.96
CA LYS A 167 0.50 10.34 26.48
C LYS A 167 0.70 11.55 25.57
N ILE A 168 -0.21 11.81 24.65
CA ILE A 168 -0.10 12.93 23.72
C ILE A 168 -0.34 14.26 24.45
N ALA A 169 -1.27 14.33 25.40
CA ALA A 169 -1.50 15.53 26.20
C ALA A 169 -0.28 15.90 27.08
N SER A 170 0.55 14.94 27.46
CA SER A 170 1.78 15.18 28.22
C SER A 170 2.91 15.80 27.39
N LEU A 171 2.80 15.79 26.06
CA LEU A 171 3.81 16.38 25.17
C LEU A 171 3.69 17.92 25.12
N PRO A 172 4.81 18.66 24.98
CA PRO A 172 4.80 20.12 25.01
C PRO A 172 3.87 20.80 24.00
N LYS A 173 3.65 20.17 22.85
CA LYS A 173 2.77 20.66 21.77
C LYS A 173 1.62 19.70 21.48
N GLY A 174 1.34 18.74 22.36
CA GLY A 174 0.29 17.75 22.12
C GLY A 174 0.46 17.03 20.78
N ALA A 175 -0.60 16.95 19.98
CA ALA A 175 -0.58 16.31 18.66
C ALA A 175 0.29 17.06 17.61
N ASP A 176 0.64 18.31 17.83
CA ASP A 176 1.54 19.07 16.97
C ASP A 176 3.03 18.85 17.29
N SER A 177 3.35 17.98 18.27
CA SER A 177 4.72 17.57 18.57
C SER A 177 5.31 16.78 17.40
N LEU A 178 6.56 17.11 17.04
CA LEU A 178 7.28 16.40 15.98
C LEU A 178 7.75 15.04 16.49
N LEU A 179 7.62 14.01 15.64
CA LEU A 179 8.21 12.70 15.88
C LEU A 179 9.60 12.68 15.25
N SER A 180 10.65 12.88 16.08
CA SER A 180 12.04 12.76 15.66
C SER A 180 12.63 11.47 16.22
N ARG A 181 13.46 10.77 15.42
CA ARG A 181 14.25 9.63 15.91
C ARG A 181 15.40 10.07 16.81
N ASP A 182 15.73 11.36 16.82
CA ASP A 182 16.89 11.94 17.51
C ASP A 182 16.53 12.74 18.78
N GLN A 183 15.44 12.37 19.47
CA GLN A 183 15.35 12.83 20.86
C GLN A 183 16.31 11.99 21.68
N PRO A 184 17.36 12.59 22.30
CA PRO A 184 18.16 11.89 23.27
C PRO A 184 17.23 11.41 24.38
N GLU A 185 17.42 10.16 24.79
CA GLU A 185 16.86 9.61 26.03
C GLU A 185 17.41 10.43 27.18
N ASP A 186 16.83 11.61 27.46
CA ASP A 186 17.13 12.36 28.66
C ASP A 186 16.14 11.93 29.74
N GLY A 187 16.75 11.15 30.68
CA GLY A 187 16.44 11.05 32.07
C GLY A 187 15.17 10.36 32.52
#